data_d42b4be0208b052963cd74b1bf7003aa
#
_entry.id   d42b4be0208b052963cd74b1bf7003aa
#
_cell.length_a   1.000
_cell.length_b   1.000
_cell.length_c   1.000
_cell.angle_alpha   90.00
_cell.angle_beta   90.00
_cell.angle_gamma   90.00
#
_symmetry.space_group_name_H-M   'P 1'
#
loop_
_entity.id
_entity.type
_entity.pdbx_description
1 polymer ?
#
loop_
_entity_poly.entity_id
_entity_poly.type
_entity_poly.pdbx_seq_one_letter_code
_entity_poly.pdbx_strand_id
1 'polypeptide(L)'
;MPFRVEEIEFLADQGPRPMLKATIKNPALRNRARAFGRLVRHSAVSPRTGQTHKPKLVSNGELGVTFIGHASFFVQIGGQNVMIDPNFARWLFVLKRLRKPGLQVRDLPPIDLVLVTHAHFDHLHRPSLRAITQHARECGAPAPIIVIPNHVLDLVSDLGFGDVVELDWWNNYRHHGLTVTHVPSRHWGARIIKDSHRGYGGYVLRHGRHSIYHAGDTAYFSGFREIGTRLAPELALLPIGAYNPPSFRNVHADPGDATRAFLDLNARWMVPMHYGTFRLSHEPIEEPLQLLEQEAKAAGIVDRVLVMEEGVTRFF
;
A
#
# COMPACT_ATOMS: atom_id res chain seq x y z
N MET A 1 -22.06 5.21 -6.40
CA MET A 1 -20.97 5.76 -7.22
C MET A 1 -19.82 6.09 -6.28
N PRO A 2 -18.57 5.63 -6.50
CA PRO A 2 -17.42 6.08 -5.74
C PRO A 2 -17.30 7.60 -5.86
N PHE A 3 -16.67 8.26 -4.90
CA PHE A 3 -16.28 9.66 -5.04
C PHE A 3 -15.64 9.85 -6.40
N ARG A 4 -16.15 10.75 -7.22
CA ARG A 4 -15.41 11.19 -8.39
C ARG A 4 -14.19 11.93 -7.86
N VAL A 5 -13.04 11.61 -8.35
CA VAL A 5 -11.75 12.27 -8.02
C VAL A 5 -11.84 13.80 -8.24
N GLU A 6 -12.72 14.26 -9.15
CA GLU A 6 -13.12 15.65 -9.37
C GLU A 6 -13.41 16.45 -8.09
N GLU A 7 -13.96 15.78 -7.06
CA GLU A 7 -14.34 16.47 -5.82
C GLU A 7 -13.13 16.72 -4.90
N ILE A 8 -12.01 16.00 -5.11
CA ILE A 8 -10.78 16.14 -4.33
C ILE A 8 -9.84 17.14 -4.99
N GLU A 9 -9.76 17.18 -6.34
CA GLU A 9 -8.90 18.12 -7.07
C GLU A 9 -9.39 19.56 -7.00
N PHE A 10 -10.69 19.80 -6.94
CA PHE A 10 -11.23 21.15 -6.76
C PHE A 10 -10.75 21.83 -5.45
N LEU A 11 -10.29 21.03 -4.47
CA LEU A 11 -9.76 21.52 -3.20
C LEU A 11 -8.21 21.61 -3.20
N ALA A 12 -7.53 20.97 -4.13
CA ALA A 12 -6.06 20.89 -4.15
C ALA A 12 -5.39 21.98 -5.01
N ASP A 13 -6.08 22.52 -6.01
CA ASP A 13 -5.50 23.48 -6.97
C ASP A 13 -5.63 24.97 -6.54
N GLN A 14 -6.25 25.23 -5.40
CA GLN A 14 -6.33 26.58 -4.85
C GLN A 14 -5.28 26.74 -3.74
N GLY A 15 -4.12 27.32 -4.06
CA GLY A 15 -3.20 27.85 -3.05
C GLY A 15 -3.93 28.74 -2.05
N PRO A 16 -3.33 29.15 -0.91
CA PRO A 16 -4.01 29.79 0.21
C PRO A 16 -4.60 31.16 -0.20
N ARG A 17 -5.73 31.12 -0.88
CA ARG A 17 -6.63 32.27 -1.04
C ARG A 17 -7.66 32.24 0.07
N PRO A 18 -8.07 33.40 0.62
CA PRO A 18 -9.10 33.45 1.65
C PRO A 18 -10.35 32.75 1.10
N MET A 19 -10.83 31.74 1.81
CA MET A 19 -12.04 30.99 1.47
C MET A 19 -13.21 31.95 1.23
N LEU A 20 -13.53 32.23 -0.04
CA LEU A 20 -14.84 32.75 -0.39
C LEU A 20 -15.85 31.71 0.09
N LYS A 21 -16.85 32.15 0.88
CA LYS A 21 -17.98 31.36 1.34
C LYS A 21 -18.87 30.98 0.14
N ALA A 22 -18.42 30.06 -0.70
CA ALA A 22 -19.27 29.43 -1.69
C ALA A 22 -20.29 28.55 -0.97
N THR A 23 -21.53 29.02 -0.91
CA THR A 23 -22.62 28.24 -0.30
C THR A 23 -22.97 27.09 -1.24
N ILE A 24 -22.52 25.88 -0.93
CA ILE A 24 -22.86 24.67 -1.67
C ILE A 24 -24.37 24.44 -1.51
N LYS A 25 -25.13 24.72 -2.56
CA LYS A 25 -26.61 24.65 -2.52
C LYS A 25 -27.11 23.20 -2.49
N ASN A 26 -26.33 22.23 -3.00
CA ASN A 26 -26.73 20.81 -3.00
C ASN A 26 -26.50 20.18 -1.60
N PRO A 27 -27.59 19.68 -0.92
CA PRO A 27 -27.48 19.10 0.42
C PRO A 27 -26.51 17.89 0.49
N ALA A 28 -26.47 17.06 -0.56
CA ALA A 28 -25.59 15.89 -0.62
C ALA A 28 -24.11 16.30 -0.69
N LEU A 29 -23.76 17.27 -1.53
CA LEU A 29 -22.42 17.86 -1.62
C LEU A 29 -22.01 18.53 -0.30
N ARG A 30 -22.93 19.25 0.33
CA ARG A 30 -22.69 19.87 1.63
C ARG A 30 -22.39 18.84 2.73
N ASN A 31 -23.14 17.74 2.75
CA ASN A 31 -22.91 16.66 3.72
C ASN A 31 -21.57 15.95 3.48
N ARG A 32 -21.19 15.70 2.22
CA ARG A 32 -19.89 15.14 1.83
C ARG A 32 -18.75 16.07 2.25
N ALA A 33 -18.85 17.37 1.94
CA ALA A 33 -17.84 18.36 2.34
C ALA A 33 -17.69 18.44 3.86
N ARG A 34 -18.79 18.37 4.63
CA ARG A 34 -18.77 18.33 6.09
C ARG A 34 -18.11 17.05 6.61
N ALA A 35 -18.42 15.89 6.00
CA ALA A 35 -17.84 14.61 6.36
C ALA A 35 -16.32 14.62 6.12
N PHE A 36 -15.88 15.09 4.94
CA PHE A 36 -14.46 15.27 4.62
C PHE A 36 -13.78 16.25 5.58
N GLY A 37 -14.42 17.41 5.87
CA GLY A 37 -13.88 18.37 6.86
C GLY A 37 -13.71 17.76 8.26
N ARG A 38 -14.59 16.85 8.68
CA ARG A 38 -14.43 16.10 9.94
C ARG A 38 -13.21 15.14 9.89
N LEU A 39 -13.02 14.43 8.78
CA LEU A 39 -11.85 13.56 8.60
C LEU A 39 -10.55 14.36 8.67
N VAL A 40 -10.46 15.46 7.95
CA VAL A 40 -9.30 16.38 7.95
C VAL A 40 -9.02 16.91 9.36
N ARG A 41 -10.05 17.46 10.01
CA ARG A 41 -9.92 17.99 11.38
C ARG A 41 -9.45 16.93 12.36
N HIS A 42 -10.07 15.74 12.33
CA HIS A 42 -9.68 14.63 13.20
C HIS A 42 -8.23 14.21 12.93
N SER A 43 -7.87 14.04 11.67
CA SER A 43 -6.50 13.72 11.27
C SER A 43 -5.50 14.79 11.77
N ALA A 44 -5.82 16.08 11.62
CA ALA A 44 -4.92 17.18 11.99
C ALA A 44 -4.65 17.27 13.49
N VAL A 45 -5.69 17.07 14.33
CA VAL A 45 -5.57 17.22 15.80
C VAL A 45 -5.10 15.94 16.50
N SER A 46 -5.25 14.77 15.88
CA SER A 46 -4.83 13.50 16.48
C SER A 46 -3.31 13.47 16.68
N PRO A 47 -2.83 13.01 17.85
CA PRO A 47 -1.40 12.83 18.06
C PRO A 47 -0.87 11.74 17.13
N ARG A 48 0.41 11.83 16.76
CA ARG A 48 1.09 10.74 16.06
C ARG A 48 1.60 9.73 17.08
N THR A 49 1.23 8.48 16.88
CA THR A 49 1.66 7.36 17.72
C THR A 49 2.73 6.52 17.01
N GLY A 50 3.16 5.43 17.66
CA GLY A 50 4.15 4.49 17.13
C GLY A 50 5.59 4.97 17.28
N GLN A 51 6.50 4.05 17.05
CA GLN A 51 7.95 4.26 17.11
C GLN A 51 8.58 4.00 15.74
N THR A 52 9.78 4.48 15.56
CA THR A 52 10.60 4.19 14.38
C THR A 52 11.77 3.32 14.83
N HIS A 53 12.02 2.25 14.13
CA HIS A 53 13.08 1.28 14.41
C HIS A 53 14.15 1.30 13.31
N LYS A 54 15.29 0.67 13.56
CA LYS A 54 16.22 0.28 12.51
C LYS A 54 15.82 -1.09 11.99
N PRO A 55 15.92 -1.34 10.67
CA PRO A 55 15.58 -2.65 10.12
C PRO A 55 16.53 -3.72 10.68
N LYS A 56 15.99 -4.88 11.02
CA LYS A 56 16.80 -6.04 11.32
C LYS A 56 17.08 -6.76 10.02
N LEU A 57 18.37 -6.92 9.69
CA LEU A 57 18.77 -7.61 8.48
C LEU A 57 18.69 -9.13 8.67
N VAL A 58 18.27 -9.83 7.61
CA VAL A 58 18.15 -11.29 7.61
C VAL A 58 19.45 -11.94 7.13
N SER A 59 19.67 -13.17 7.57
CA SER A 59 20.73 -14.02 7.04
C SER A 59 20.36 -14.57 5.66
N ASN A 60 21.34 -15.00 4.89
CA ASN A 60 21.10 -15.60 3.57
C ASN A 60 20.15 -16.80 3.66
N GLY A 61 19.12 -16.81 2.79
CA GLY A 61 18.15 -17.90 2.69
C GLY A 61 16.89 -17.72 3.54
N GLU A 62 16.79 -16.66 4.35
CA GLU A 62 15.59 -16.32 5.10
C GLU A 62 14.74 -15.28 4.37
N LEU A 63 13.45 -15.27 4.66
CA LEU A 63 12.53 -14.20 4.28
C LEU A 63 12.33 -13.27 5.48
N GLY A 64 12.70 -12.00 5.35
CA GLY A 64 12.44 -10.95 6.32
C GLY A 64 11.39 -9.98 5.81
N VAL A 65 10.37 -9.69 6.62
CA VAL A 65 9.31 -8.75 6.27
C VAL A 65 9.17 -7.72 7.39
N THR A 66 9.19 -6.44 7.04
CA THR A 66 9.00 -5.33 7.97
C THR A 66 7.87 -4.44 7.49
N PHE A 67 6.84 -4.29 8.29
CA PHE A 67 5.73 -3.37 8.01
C PHE A 67 6.15 -1.94 8.35
N ILE A 68 6.07 -1.02 7.39
CA ILE A 68 6.43 0.40 7.59
C ILE A 68 5.21 1.21 8.01
N GLY A 69 4.03 0.70 7.68
CA GLY A 69 2.73 1.34 7.89
C GLY A 69 1.99 1.56 6.57
N HIS A 70 0.67 1.63 6.61
CA HIS A 70 -0.24 1.69 5.48
C HIS A 70 -0.14 0.43 4.61
N ALA A 71 0.31 0.55 3.37
CA ALA A 71 0.61 -0.57 2.47
C ALA A 71 2.11 -0.71 2.20
N SER A 72 2.95 -0.03 3.00
CA SER A 72 4.39 0.03 2.76
C SER A 72 5.12 -1.09 3.51
N PHE A 73 5.94 -1.85 2.78
CA PHE A 73 6.74 -2.94 3.34
C PHE A 73 8.19 -2.86 2.87
N PHE A 74 9.10 -3.24 3.77
CA PHE A 74 10.47 -3.61 3.45
C PHE A 74 10.60 -5.13 3.52
N VAL A 75 10.98 -5.75 2.42
CA VAL A 75 11.06 -7.21 2.26
C VAL A 75 12.50 -7.58 1.90
N GLN A 76 13.07 -8.52 2.63
CA GLN A 76 14.38 -9.10 2.38
C GLN A 76 14.18 -10.54 1.93
N ILE A 77 14.48 -10.83 0.67
CA ILE A 77 14.22 -12.14 0.06
C ILE A 77 15.31 -12.48 -0.95
N GLY A 78 15.90 -13.65 -0.83
CA GLY A 78 16.95 -14.12 -1.76
C GLY A 78 18.17 -13.21 -1.83
N GLY A 79 18.53 -12.57 -0.74
CA GLY A 79 19.63 -11.59 -0.69
C GLY A 79 19.29 -10.23 -1.30
N GLN A 80 18.04 -10.00 -1.71
CA GLN A 80 17.56 -8.73 -2.28
C GLN A 80 16.79 -7.93 -1.24
N ASN A 81 16.99 -6.62 -1.22
CA ASN A 81 16.27 -5.64 -0.42
C ASN A 81 15.18 -4.99 -1.28
N VAL A 82 13.92 -5.30 -1.00
CA VAL A 82 12.78 -4.87 -1.80
C VAL A 82 11.88 -3.94 -1.00
N MET A 83 11.52 -2.80 -1.59
CA MET A 83 10.50 -1.90 -1.04
C MET A 83 9.21 -2.04 -1.84
N ILE A 84 8.07 -2.18 -1.15
CA ILE A 84 6.76 -2.22 -1.79
C ILE A 84 5.96 -1.02 -1.31
N ASP A 85 5.39 -0.25 -2.25
CA ASP A 85 4.60 0.96 -2.03
C ASP A 85 5.20 1.92 -0.99
N PRO A 86 6.48 2.35 -1.13
CA PRO A 86 7.17 3.10 -0.09
C PRO A 86 6.56 4.50 0.10
N ASN A 87 5.89 4.69 1.25
CA ASN A 87 5.31 5.95 1.65
C ASN A 87 5.77 6.34 3.07
N PHE A 88 6.65 7.33 3.17
CA PHE A 88 7.15 7.91 4.42
C PHE A 88 6.52 9.27 4.74
N ALA A 89 5.47 9.67 3.99
CA ALA A 89 4.83 10.96 4.13
C ALA A 89 4.32 11.21 5.56
N ARG A 90 4.57 12.43 6.05
CA ARG A 90 3.92 12.96 7.25
C ARG A 90 2.50 13.43 6.95
N TRP A 91 2.28 13.92 5.75
CA TRP A 91 1.01 14.42 5.24
C TRP A 91 0.77 13.86 3.86
N LEU A 92 -0.42 13.38 3.63
CA LEU A 92 -0.94 13.03 2.33
C LEU A 92 -1.97 14.10 1.96
N PHE A 93 -1.52 15.14 1.23
CA PHE A 93 -2.26 16.40 1.08
C PHE A 93 -2.65 17.00 2.44
N VAL A 94 -3.95 16.94 2.77
CA VAL A 94 -4.53 17.46 4.02
C VAL A 94 -4.70 16.40 5.11
N LEU A 95 -4.43 15.15 4.80
CA LEU A 95 -4.55 14.03 5.74
C LEU A 95 -3.21 13.77 6.42
N LYS A 96 -3.17 13.94 7.73
CA LYS A 96 -1.99 13.68 8.53
C LYS A 96 -1.82 12.18 8.77
N ARG A 97 -0.60 11.68 8.66
CA ARG A 97 -0.24 10.34 9.08
C ARG A 97 -0.39 10.21 10.59
N LEU A 98 -1.17 9.24 11.05
CA LEU A 98 -1.51 9.04 12.47
C LEU A 98 -0.46 8.17 13.21
N ARG A 99 0.17 7.22 12.52
CA ARG A 99 1.25 6.40 13.05
C ARG A 99 2.56 6.73 12.35
N LYS A 100 3.66 6.86 13.10
CA LYS A 100 4.98 7.13 12.50
C LYS A 100 5.36 5.99 11.54
N PRO A 101 6.13 6.25 10.47
CA PRO A 101 6.71 5.17 9.70
C PRO A 101 7.59 4.30 10.60
N GLY A 102 7.44 2.99 10.50
CA GLY A 102 8.20 2.05 11.32
C GLY A 102 9.70 2.07 11.04
N LEU A 103 10.11 2.49 9.84
CA LEU A 103 11.50 2.67 9.42
C LEU A 103 11.73 4.10 8.90
N GLN A 104 12.99 4.51 8.78
CA GLN A 104 13.42 5.73 8.08
C GLN A 104 14.31 5.35 6.90
N VAL A 105 14.22 6.11 5.80
CA VAL A 105 15.00 5.83 4.59
C VAL A 105 16.52 5.81 4.89
N ARG A 106 17.02 6.73 5.71
CA ARG A 106 18.43 6.80 6.08
C ARG A 106 18.98 5.61 6.87
N ASP A 107 18.10 4.79 7.45
CA ASP A 107 18.46 3.62 8.25
C ASP A 107 18.32 2.32 7.45
N LEU A 108 17.84 2.39 6.20
CA LEU A 108 17.70 1.24 5.32
C LEU A 108 19.07 0.81 4.74
N PRO A 109 19.29 -0.46 4.47
CA PRO A 109 20.37 -0.88 3.56
C PRO A 109 20.07 -0.33 2.15
N PRO A 110 21.06 -0.36 1.23
CA PRO A 110 20.78 -0.12 -0.18
C PRO A 110 19.63 -1.00 -0.67
N ILE A 111 18.70 -0.39 -1.40
CA ILE A 111 17.52 -1.07 -1.95
C ILE A 111 17.84 -1.51 -3.37
N ASP A 112 17.52 -2.77 -3.68
CA ASP A 112 17.72 -3.36 -5.01
C ASP A 112 16.51 -3.10 -5.91
N LEU A 113 15.30 -3.33 -5.37
CA LEU A 113 14.03 -3.20 -6.10
C LEU A 113 13.03 -2.35 -5.34
N VAL A 114 12.29 -1.53 -6.08
CA VAL A 114 11.11 -0.83 -5.59
C VAL A 114 9.91 -1.29 -6.42
N LEU A 115 8.83 -1.73 -5.77
CA LEU A 115 7.58 -2.11 -6.43
C LEU A 115 6.52 -1.09 -6.08
N VAL A 116 5.75 -0.65 -7.07
CA VAL A 116 4.59 0.23 -6.88
C VAL A 116 3.36 -0.44 -7.48
N THR A 117 2.33 -0.65 -6.68
CA THR A 117 1.13 -1.41 -7.07
C THR A 117 0.19 -0.63 -7.98
N HIS A 118 0.10 0.68 -7.78
CA HIS A 118 -0.72 1.59 -8.59
C HIS A 118 -0.38 3.06 -8.30
N ALA A 119 -0.96 3.98 -9.07
CA ALA A 119 -0.54 5.37 -9.08
C ALA A 119 -1.18 6.26 -7.99
N HIS A 120 -2.04 5.76 -7.08
CA HIS A 120 -2.60 6.56 -5.99
C HIS A 120 -1.52 7.15 -5.09
N PHE A 121 -1.80 8.32 -4.51
CA PHE A 121 -0.80 9.13 -3.79
C PHE A 121 -0.29 8.48 -2.51
N ASP A 122 -1.05 7.59 -1.91
CA ASP A 122 -0.70 6.83 -0.70
C ASP A 122 0.17 5.60 -1.00
N HIS A 123 0.27 5.19 -2.26
CA HIS A 123 1.15 4.12 -2.77
C HIS A 123 2.32 4.68 -3.57
N LEU A 124 2.08 5.42 -4.65
CA LEU A 124 3.11 6.09 -5.42
C LEU A 124 3.40 7.48 -4.81
N HIS A 125 4.17 7.52 -3.74
CA HIS A 125 4.59 8.76 -3.10
C HIS A 125 5.95 9.23 -3.65
N ARG A 126 5.94 10.08 -4.70
CA ARG A 126 7.15 10.54 -5.39
C ARG A 126 8.27 11.07 -4.47
N PRO A 127 7.99 11.86 -3.40
CA PRO A 127 9.04 12.27 -2.47
C PRO A 127 9.71 11.09 -1.75
N SER A 128 8.98 10.04 -1.37
CA SER A 128 9.57 8.81 -0.78
C SER A 128 10.42 8.05 -1.78
N LEU A 129 9.95 7.91 -3.01
CA LEU A 129 10.69 7.28 -4.10
C LEU A 129 12.00 8.00 -4.39
N ARG A 130 11.96 9.34 -4.48
CA ARG A 130 13.17 10.17 -4.66
C ARG A 130 14.14 10.06 -3.48
N ALA A 131 13.63 9.97 -2.25
CA ALA A 131 14.49 9.79 -1.07
C ALA A 131 15.23 8.44 -1.09
N ILE A 132 14.62 7.37 -1.61
CA ILE A 132 15.25 6.05 -1.74
C ILE A 132 16.38 6.10 -2.78
N THR A 133 16.17 6.69 -3.95
CA THR A 133 17.22 6.81 -4.99
C THR A 133 18.34 7.75 -4.55
N GLN A 134 18.03 8.80 -3.78
CA GLN A 134 19.03 9.68 -3.19
C GLN A 134 19.86 8.93 -2.14
N HIS A 135 19.21 8.15 -1.27
CA HIS A 135 19.89 7.36 -0.25
C HIS A 135 20.85 6.33 -0.87
N ALA A 136 20.46 5.66 -1.95
CA ALA A 136 21.37 4.76 -2.67
C ALA A 136 22.64 5.49 -3.14
N ARG A 137 22.51 6.70 -3.71
CA ARG A 137 23.66 7.54 -4.10
C ARG A 137 24.54 7.93 -2.91
N GLU A 138 23.93 8.33 -1.79
CA GLU A 138 24.64 8.69 -0.56
C GLU A 138 25.43 7.51 0.03
N CYS A 139 24.91 6.28 -0.14
CA CYS A 139 25.60 5.05 0.25
C CYS A 139 26.67 4.58 -0.79
N GLY A 140 26.81 5.23 -1.93
CA GLY A 140 27.67 4.76 -3.02
C GLY A 140 27.19 3.47 -3.67
N ALA A 141 25.91 3.13 -3.52
CA ALA A 141 25.29 1.94 -4.07
C ALA A 141 24.69 2.20 -5.46
N PRO A 142 24.48 1.17 -6.29
CA PRO A 142 23.72 1.29 -7.53
C PRO A 142 22.32 1.87 -7.28
N ALA A 143 21.81 2.63 -8.23
CA ALA A 143 20.43 3.10 -8.18
C ALA A 143 19.47 1.90 -8.27
N PRO A 144 18.43 1.83 -7.42
CA PRO A 144 17.48 0.72 -7.43
C PRO A 144 16.71 0.67 -8.75
N ILE A 145 16.22 -0.53 -9.11
CA ILE A 145 15.28 -0.74 -10.20
C ILE A 145 13.88 -0.53 -9.65
N ILE A 146 13.00 0.11 -10.42
CA ILE A 146 11.58 0.22 -10.07
C ILE A 146 10.72 -0.62 -11.01
N VAL A 147 9.81 -1.42 -10.44
CA VAL A 147 8.80 -2.20 -11.17
C VAL A 147 7.44 -1.57 -10.91
N ILE A 148 6.73 -1.25 -11.96
CA ILE A 148 5.45 -0.51 -11.96
C ILE A 148 4.44 -1.18 -12.90
N PRO A 149 3.14 -0.94 -12.73
CA PRO A 149 2.14 -1.30 -13.74
C PRO A 149 2.32 -0.46 -15.01
N ASN A 150 1.79 -0.94 -16.13
CA ASN A 150 1.79 -0.21 -17.40
C ASN A 150 1.19 1.20 -17.30
N HIS A 151 1.71 2.12 -18.11
CA HIS A 151 1.27 3.52 -18.21
C HIS A 151 1.52 4.35 -16.92
N VAL A 152 2.56 4.02 -16.15
CA VAL A 152 2.96 4.75 -14.93
C VAL A 152 4.36 5.35 -15.05
N LEU A 153 5.10 5.06 -16.12
CA LEU A 153 6.47 5.51 -16.39
C LEU A 153 6.66 7.02 -16.22
N ASP A 154 5.75 7.83 -16.74
CA ASP A 154 5.79 9.29 -16.66
C ASP A 154 5.81 9.84 -15.22
N LEU A 155 5.30 9.08 -14.26
CA LEU A 155 5.27 9.44 -12.86
C LEU A 155 6.59 9.13 -12.11
N VAL A 156 7.49 8.36 -12.70
CA VAL A 156 8.71 7.87 -12.01
C VAL A 156 10.01 8.12 -12.77
N SER A 157 9.96 8.43 -14.06
CA SER A 157 11.13 8.56 -14.96
C SER A 157 12.16 9.60 -14.52
N ASP A 158 11.75 10.64 -13.79
CA ASP A 158 12.61 11.73 -13.27
C ASP A 158 13.11 11.48 -11.85
N LEU A 159 12.85 10.32 -11.24
CA LEU A 159 13.15 10.06 -9.83
C LEU A 159 14.54 9.47 -9.58
N GLY A 160 15.31 9.13 -10.63
CA GLY A 160 16.69 8.68 -10.53
C GLY A 160 16.86 7.19 -10.25
N PHE A 161 15.89 6.36 -10.66
CA PHE A 161 16.01 4.91 -10.70
C PHE A 161 17.02 4.47 -11.76
N GLY A 162 17.68 3.33 -11.55
CA GLY A 162 18.63 2.76 -12.50
C GLY A 162 17.96 2.17 -13.72
N ASP A 163 16.79 1.59 -13.53
CA ASP A 163 15.92 1.08 -14.59
C ASP A 163 14.45 1.17 -14.17
N VAL A 164 13.53 1.20 -15.14
CA VAL A 164 12.08 1.23 -14.93
C VAL A 164 11.44 0.11 -15.74
N VAL A 165 10.81 -0.83 -15.05
CA VAL A 165 10.17 -2.00 -15.64
C VAL A 165 8.65 -1.86 -15.53
N GLU A 166 7.95 -1.75 -16.64
CA GLU A 166 6.50 -1.76 -16.69
C GLU A 166 5.97 -3.19 -16.92
N LEU A 167 4.99 -3.62 -16.14
CA LEU A 167 4.40 -4.96 -16.23
C LEU A 167 2.88 -4.90 -16.42
N ASP A 168 2.37 -5.72 -17.32
CA ASP A 168 0.97 -6.12 -17.38
C ASP A 168 0.66 -7.26 -16.41
N TRP A 169 -0.60 -7.51 -16.13
CA TRP A 169 -1.02 -8.66 -15.33
C TRP A 169 -0.49 -9.97 -15.91
N TRP A 170 0.00 -10.83 -15.02
CA TRP A 170 0.62 -12.13 -15.29
C TRP A 170 2.00 -12.07 -15.94
N ASN A 171 2.50 -10.88 -16.28
CA ASN A 171 3.89 -10.70 -16.67
C ASN A 171 4.81 -10.71 -15.43
N ASN A 172 6.05 -11.08 -15.65
CA ASN A 172 7.03 -11.14 -14.58
C ASN A 172 8.37 -10.49 -14.99
N TYR A 173 9.06 -10.00 -13.97
CA TYR A 173 10.43 -9.53 -14.03
C TYR A 173 11.32 -10.43 -13.18
N ARG A 174 12.53 -10.74 -13.67
CA ARG A 174 13.50 -11.56 -12.94
C ARG A 174 14.75 -10.75 -12.62
N HIS A 175 15.18 -10.81 -11.36
CA HIS A 175 16.37 -10.10 -10.88
C HIS A 175 17.10 -10.97 -9.86
N HIS A 176 18.35 -11.40 -10.18
CA HIS A 176 19.20 -12.22 -9.30
C HIS A 176 18.47 -13.41 -8.65
N GLY A 177 17.69 -14.16 -9.43
CA GLY A 177 16.93 -15.32 -8.95
C GLY A 177 15.58 -15.00 -8.29
N LEU A 178 15.32 -13.74 -7.95
CA LEU A 178 14.01 -13.28 -7.54
C LEU A 178 13.12 -13.11 -8.76
N THR A 179 11.91 -13.67 -8.71
CA THR A 179 10.84 -13.45 -9.70
C THR A 179 9.76 -12.56 -9.08
N VAL A 180 9.45 -11.45 -9.74
CA VAL A 180 8.36 -10.54 -9.41
C VAL A 180 7.27 -10.69 -10.46
N THR A 181 6.10 -11.19 -10.10
CA THR A 181 4.95 -11.35 -11.00
C THR A 181 3.88 -10.32 -10.66
N HIS A 182 3.47 -9.51 -11.62
CA HIS A 182 2.34 -8.59 -11.48
C HIS A 182 1.04 -9.37 -11.65
N VAL A 183 0.08 -9.17 -10.74
CA VAL A 183 -1.16 -9.94 -10.70
C VAL A 183 -2.39 -9.04 -10.61
N PRO A 184 -3.57 -9.50 -11.10
CA PRO A 184 -4.80 -8.71 -11.07
C PRO A 184 -5.22 -8.27 -9.66
N SER A 185 -5.89 -7.13 -9.60
CA SER A 185 -6.67 -6.68 -8.44
C SER A 185 -8.02 -6.11 -8.90
N ARG A 186 -8.95 -5.92 -7.98
CA ARG A 186 -10.22 -5.24 -8.25
C ARG A 186 -10.16 -3.83 -7.67
N HIS A 187 -9.53 -2.94 -8.45
CA HIS A 187 -9.29 -1.55 -8.07
C HIS A 187 -9.27 -0.65 -9.32
N TRP A 188 -8.59 0.49 -9.29
CA TRP A 188 -8.30 1.35 -10.44
C TRP A 188 -6.93 2.04 -10.28
N GLY A 189 -6.33 2.47 -11.40
CA GLY A 189 -4.96 3.02 -11.40
C GLY A 189 -4.87 4.53 -11.56
N ALA A 190 -5.98 5.26 -11.70
CA ALA A 190 -5.94 6.69 -11.95
C ALA A 190 -5.33 7.46 -10.77
N ARG A 191 -4.33 8.32 -11.06
CA ARG A 191 -3.80 9.28 -10.09
C ARG A 191 -4.65 10.53 -10.01
N ILE A 192 -5.16 10.94 -11.17
CA ILE A 192 -6.11 12.04 -11.36
C ILE A 192 -7.25 11.57 -12.26
N ILE A 193 -8.34 12.33 -12.35
CA ILE A 193 -9.56 11.92 -13.07
C ILE A 193 -9.31 11.50 -14.52
N LYS A 194 -8.36 12.17 -15.21
CA LYS A 194 -8.15 11.99 -16.66
C LYS A 194 -7.23 10.84 -17.01
N ASP A 195 -6.58 10.18 -16.07
CA ASP A 195 -5.59 9.15 -16.32
C ASP A 195 -6.01 7.74 -15.87
N SER A 196 -7.29 7.42 -16.07
CA SER A 196 -7.88 6.11 -15.76
C SER A 196 -7.31 4.93 -16.55
N HIS A 197 -6.46 5.21 -17.57
CA HIS A 197 -5.74 4.22 -18.36
C HIS A 197 -4.55 3.58 -17.65
N ARG A 198 -4.12 4.13 -16.50
CA ARG A 198 -2.97 3.60 -15.75
C ARG A 198 -3.25 2.22 -15.19
N GLY A 199 -2.25 1.34 -15.30
CA GLY A 199 -2.32 0.00 -14.75
C GLY A 199 -2.35 -0.01 -13.22
N TYR A 200 -2.78 -1.12 -12.67
CA TYR A 200 -2.87 -1.39 -11.24
C TYR A 200 -2.87 -2.90 -10.99
N GLY A 201 -2.51 -3.34 -9.79
CA GLY A 201 -2.52 -4.74 -9.41
C GLY A 201 -1.79 -5.01 -8.12
N GLY A 202 -1.52 -6.28 -7.85
CA GLY A 202 -0.65 -6.74 -6.79
C GLY A 202 0.64 -7.33 -7.34
N TYR A 203 1.52 -7.78 -6.45
CA TYR A 203 2.75 -8.47 -6.82
C TYR A 203 2.93 -9.76 -6.05
N VAL A 204 3.37 -10.81 -6.73
CA VAL A 204 3.90 -12.01 -6.07
C VAL A 204 5.41 -12.04 -6.29
N LEU A 205 6.16 -12.02 -5.19
CA LEU A 205 7.61 -12.18 -5.17
C LEU A 205 7.94 -13.63 -4.83
N ARG A 206 8.86 -14.25 -5.57
CA ARG A 206 9.29 -15.64 -5.32
C ARG A 206 10.79 -15.77 -5.44
N HIS A 207 11.41 -16.36 -4.43
CA HIS A 207 12.80 -16.82 -4.47
C HIS A 207 12.94 -18.13 -3.72
N GLY A 208 13.41 -19.18 -4.40
CA GLY A 208 13.48 -20.52 -3.82
C GLY A 208 12.13 -21.01 -3.29
N ARG A 209 12.07 -21.35 -2.01
CA ARG A 209 10.86 -21.81 -1.33
C ARG A 209 9.94 -20.66 -0.88
N HIS A 210 10.48 -19.46 -0.72
CA HIS A 210 9.74 -18.32 -0.19
C HIS A 210 8.93 -17.62 -1.27
N SER A 211 7.69 -17.30 -0.95
CA SER A 211 6.83 -16.49 -1.81
C SER A 211 5.91 -15.59 -1.00
N ILE A 212 5.84 -14.32 -1.38
CA ILE A 212 5.03 -13.30 -0.73
C ILE A 212 4.13 -12.63 -1.76
N TYR A 213 2.86 -12.49 -1.44
CA TYR A 213 1.87 -11.75 -2.21
C TYR A 213 1.54 -10.43 -1.50
N HIS A 214 1.70 -9.33 -2.20
CA HIS A 214 1.20 -8.02 -1.80
C HIS A 214 0.03 -7.66 -2.72
N ALA A 215 -1.18 -7.57 -2.15
CA ALA A 215 -2.39 -7.39 -2.94
C ALA A 215 -2.51 -6.02 -3.62
N GLY A 216 -1.76 -5.02 -3.13
CA GLY A 216 -2.10 -3.62 -3.40
C GLY A 216 -3.48 -3.30 -2.81
N ASP A 217 -4.13 -2.29 -3.36
CA ASP A 217 -5.52 -2.02 -3.06
C ASP A 217 -6.44 -2.88 -3.91
N THR A 218 -7.44 -3.47 -3.29
CA THR A 218 -8.40 -4.34 -3.97
C THR A 218 -9.66 -4.56 -3.14
N ALA A 219 -10.81 -4.68 -3.81
CA ALA A 219 -11.97 -5.36 -3.24
C ALA A 219 -11.79 -6.87 -3.38
N TYR A 220 -12.63 -7.65 -2.68
CA TYR A 220 -12.69 -9.09 -2.93
C TYR A 220 -13.16 -9.38 -4.36
N PHE A 221 -12.50 -10.36 -5.01
CA PHE A 221 -12.84 -10.87 -6.33
C PHE A 221 -12.36 -12.33 -6.50
N SER A 222 -12.92 -13.05 -7.48
CA SER A 222 -12.60 -14.47 -7.69
C SER A 222 -11.15 -14.76 -8.11
N GLY A 223 -10.42 -13.73 -8.57
CA GLY A 223 -9.01 -13.85 -8.98
C GLY A 223 -8.06 -14.26 -7.86
N PHE A 224 -8.44 -14.10 -6.56
CA PHE A 224 -7.62 -14.59 -5.45
C PHE A 224 -7.39 -16.10 -5.53
N ARG A 225 -8.41 -16.86 -5.93
CA ARG A 225 -8.28 -18.32 -6.15
C ARG A 225 -7.34 -18.65 -7.31
N GLU A 226 -7.39 -17.88 -8.38
CA GLU A 226 -6.48 -18.04 -9.51
C GLU A 226 -5.03 -17.72 -9.10
N ILE A 227 -4.80 -16.61 -8.38
CA ILE A 227 -3.48 -16.25 -7.85
C ILE A 227 -2.95 -17.37 -6.93
N GLY A 228 -3.78 -17.87 -6.01
CA GLY A 228 -3.44 -18.98 -5.13
C GLY A 228 -3.05 -20.25 -5.89
N THR A 229 -3.85 -20.63 -6.89
CA THR A 229 -3.61 -21.84 -7.71
C THR A 229 -2.34 -21.72 -8.56
N ARG A 230 -2.12 -20.57 -9.20
CA ARG A 230 -0.98 -20.35 -10.12
C ARG A 230 0.33 -20.07 -9.42
N LEU A 231 0.29 -19.32 -8.30
CA LEU A 231 1.50 -18.79 -7.68
C LEU A 231 1.72 -19.25 -6.24
N ALA A 232 0.73 -19.90 -5.59
CA ALA A 232 0.82 -20.48 -4.24
C ALA A 232 1.66 -19.63 -3.26
N PRO A 233 1.25 -18.39 -2.92
CA PRO A 233 2.00 -17.54 -2.02
C PRO A 233 2.02 -18.13 -0.60
N GLU A 234 3.19 -18.13 0.05
CA GLU A 234 3.33 -18.54 1.45
C GLU A 234 2.75 -17.49 2.40
N LEU A 235 3.01 -16.21 2.11
CA LEU A 235 2.59 -15.05 2.90
C LEU A 235 1.74 -14.11 2.04
N ALA A 236 0.57 -13.72 2.55
CA ALA A 236 -0.33 -12.78 1.91
C ALA A 236 -0.45 -11.47 2.72
N LEU A 237 -0.09 -10.34 2.09
CA LEU A 237 -0.28 -8.99 2.63
C LEU A 237 -1.59 -8.44 2.03
N LEU A 238 -2.64 -8.34 2.87
CA LEU A 238 -4.01 -8.06 2.41
C LEU A 238 -4.57 -6.77 3.04
N PRO A 239 -5.20 -5.88 2.25
CA PRO A 239 -5.83 -4.67 2.76
C PRO A 239 -7.08 -5.00 3.56
N ILE A 240 -7.29 -4.24 4.67
CA ILE A 240 -8.45 -4.40 5.56
C ILE A 240 -9.13 -3.07 5.89
N GLY A 241 -8.77 -1.97 5.22
CA GLY A 241 -9.28 -0.62 5.52
C GLY A 241 -9.80 0.09 4.28
N ALA A 242 -10.31 1.31 4.49
CA ALA A 242 -10.91 2.17 3.47
C ALA A 242 -12.21 1.59 2.86
N TYR A 243 -13.05 0.92 3.66
CA TYR A 243 -14.27 0.24 3.19
C TYR A 243 -15.57 1.01 3.48
N ASN A 244 -15.54 2.12 4.21
CA ASN A 244 -16.74 2.88 4.58
C ASN A 244 -16.72 4.29 3.94
N PRO A 245 -17.76 4.72 3.21
CA PRO A 245 -19.10 4.14 3.10
C PRO A 245 -19.14 2.83 2.30
N PRO A 246 -20.25 2.05 2.37
CA PRO A 246 -20.35 0.73 1.73
C PRO A 246 -20.02 0.71 0.23
N SER A 247 -20.18 1.85 -0.47
CA SER A 247 -19.78 1.96 -1.88
C SER A 247 -18.28 1.79 -2.11
N PHE A 248 -17.44 2.00 -1.09
CA PHE A 248 -15.98 1.81 -1.17
C PHE A 248 -15.62 0.33 -1.27
N ARG A 249 -16.46 -0.58 -0.76
CA ARG A 249 -16.27 -2.03 -0.88
C ARG A 249 -16.28 -2.55 -2.33
N ASN A 250 -16.67 -1.73 -3.29
CA ASN A 250 -16.51 -2.09 -4.71
C ASN A 250 -15.04 -2.15 -5.16
N VAL A 251 -14.14 -1.50 -4.42
CA VAL A 251 -12.72 -1.29 -4.76
C VAL A 251 -11.76 -1.48 -3.59
N HIS A 252 -12.26 -1.63 -2.36
CA HIS A 252 -11.50 -1.95 -1.15
C HIS A 252 -12.15 -3.09 -0.39
N ALA A 253 -11.34 -4.00 0.14
CA ALA A 253 -11.79 -5.10 0.98
C ALA A 253 -12.03 -4.62 2.42
N ASP A 254 -13.11 -5.09 3.03
CA ASP A 254 -13.25 -5.06 4.48
C ASP A 254 -12.55 -6.29 5.12
N PRO A 255 -12.45 -6.38 6.45
CA PRO A 255 -11.81 -7.52 7.12
C PRO A 255 -12.40 -8.89 6.78
N GLY A 256 -13.72 -8.99 6.56
CA GLY A 256 -14.37 -10.22 6.13
C GLY A 256 -13.99 -10.61 4.70
N ASP A 257 -13.95 -9.63 3.80
CA ASP A 257 -13.48 -9.80 2.42
C ASP A 257 -12.01 -10.24 2.38
N ALA A 258 -11.16 -9.65 3.23
CA ALA A 258 -9.74 -10.02 3.34
C ALA A 258 -9.56 -11.45 3.89
N THR A 259 -10.35 -11.85 4.89
CA THR A 259 -10.38 -13.22 5.41
C THR A 259 -10.75 -14.21 4.33
N ARG A 260 -11.79 -13.93 3.55
CA ARG A 260 -12.20 -14.74 2.41
C ARG A 260 -11.11 -14.82 1.33
N ALA A 261 -10.48 -13.69 1.00
CA ALA A 261 -9.37 -13.65 0.05
C ALA A 261 -8.19 -14.51 0.50
N PHE A 262 -7.84 -14.45 1.80
CA PHE A 262 -6.79 -15.28 2.38
C PHE A 262 -7.08 -16.79 2.25
N LEU A 263 -8.31 -17.20 2.48
CA LEU A 263 -8.73 -18.60 2.30
C LEU A 263 -8.67 -19.04 0.84
N ASP A 264 -9.13 -18.19 -0.09
CA ASP A 264 -9.08 -18.47 -1.54
C ASP A 264 -7.63 -18.53 -2.08
N LEU A 265 -6.71 -17.71 -1.54
CA LEU A 265 -5.28 -17.76 -1.86
C LEU A 265 -4.61 -19.05 -1.36
N ASN A 266 -5.19 -19.70 -0.37
CA ASN A 266 -4.61 -20.85 0.34
C ASN A 266 -3.18 -20.55 0.87
N ALA A 267 -2.91 -19.31 1.23
CA ALA A 267 -1.62 -18.90 1.79
C ALA A 267 -1.44 -19.45 3.21
N ARG A 268 -0.20 -19.61 3.66
CA ARG A 268 0.10 -20.08 5.01
C ARG A 268 -0.14 -19.00 6.07
N TRP A 269 0.26 -17.76 5.77
CA TRP A 269 0.21 -16.62 6.69
C TRP A 269 -0.48 -15.42 6.05
N MET A 270 -1.23 -14.67 6.85
CA MET A 270 -1.82 -13.38 6.49
C MET A 270 -1.20 -12.26 7.33
N VAL A 271 -0.81 -11.16 6.69
CA VAL A 271 -0.48 -9.91 7.35
C VAL A 271 -1.49 -8.85 6.86
N PRO A 272 -2.27 -8.24 7.75
CA PRO A 272 -3.16 -7.15 7.38
C PRO A 272 -2.38 -5.87 7.06
N MET A 273 -2.87 -5.10 6.11
CA MET A 273 -2.33 -3.80 5.72
C MET A 273 -3.45 -2.80 5.39
N HIS A 274 -3.07 -1.57 4.98
CA HIS A 274 -3.97 -0.49 4.55
C HIS A 274 -4.94 -0.04 5.65
N TYR A 275 -4.50 -0.01 6.89
CA TYR A 275 -5.26 0.44 8.07
C TYR A 275 -4.39 1.29 9.00
N GLY A 276 -5.02 2.01 9.94
CA GLY A 276 -4.37 2.64 11.08
C GLY A 276 -3.42 3.81 10.78
N THR A 277 -3.03 4.04 9.54
CA THR A 277 -1.99 5.01 9.14
C THR A 277 -2.55 6.36 8.70
N PHE A 278 -3.40 6.34 7.68
CA PHE A 278 -4.12 7.52 7.17
C PHE A 278 -5.62 7.27 7.31
N ARG A 279 -6.36 8.32 7.66
CA ARG A 279 -7.82 8.23 7.71
C ARG A 279 -8.42 8.56 6.34
N LEU A 280 -8.44 7.57 5.46
CA LEU A 280 -8.90 7.71 4.08
C LEU A 280 -10.43 7.56 3.93
N SER A 281 -11.11 7.06 4.97
CA SER A 281 -12.51 6.66 4.95
C SER A 281 -13.19 6.92 6.29
N HIS A 282 -14.43 6.49 6.44
CA HIS A 282 -15.28 6.89 7.57
C HIS A 282 -15.29 5.91 8.73
N GLU A 283 -14.77 4.68 8.57
CA GLU A 283 -14.66 3.74 9.68
C GLU A 283 -13.77 4.29 10.81
N PRO A 284 -14.03 3.94 12.07
CA PRO A 284 -13.11 4.19 13.18
C PRO A 284 -11.75 3.59 12.91
N ILE A 285 -10.68 4.28 13.29
CA ILE A 285 -9.30 3.90 12.94
C ILE A 285 -8.89 2.51 13.49
N GLU A 286 -9.51 2.10 14.59
CA GLU A 286 -9.23 0.82 15.26
C GLU A 286 -10.17 -0.32 14.81
N GLU A 287 -11.30 0.01 14.14
CA GLU A 287 -12.32 -0.95 13.76
C GLU A 287 -11.81 -2.05 12.83
N PRO A 288 -10.95 -1.80 11.83
CA PRO A 288 -10.49 -2.84 10.92
C PRO A 288 -9.81 -4.02 11.63
N LEU A 289 -8.97 -3.76 12.63
CA LEU A 289 -8.32 -4.85 13.40
C LEU A 289 -9.29 -5.60 14.29
N GLN A 290 -10.25 -4.91 14.91
CA GLN A 290 -11.26 -5.55 15.76
C GLN A 290 -12.16 -6.50 14.94
N LEU A 291 -12.58 -6.05 13.77
CA LEU A 291 -13.37 -6.88 12.84
C LEU A 291 -12.53 -8.05 12.29
N LEU A 292 -11.26 -7.82 11.93
CA LEU A 292 -10.38 -8.90 11.46
C LEU A 292 -10.20 -9.99 12.52
N GLU A 293 -10.07 -9.63 13.81
CA GLU A 293 -9.98 -10.59 14.89
C GLU A 293 -11.26 -11.45 15.00
N GLN A 294 -12.44 -10.83 14.85
CA GLN A 294 -13.72 -11.53 14.85
C GLN A 294 -13.85 -12.49 13.67
N GLU A 295 -13.53 -12.02 12.46
CA GLU A 295 -13.58 -12.82 11.23
C GLU A 295 -12.57 -13.98 11.26
N ALA A 296 -11.36 -13.73 11.74
CA ALA A 296 -10.33 -14.77 11.90
C ALA A 296 -10.73 -15.84 12.91
N LYS A 297 -11.39 -15.46 14.02
CA LYS A 297 -11.96 -16.42 14.99
C LYS A 297 -13.08 -17.24 14.36
N ALA A 298 -14.01 -16.62 13.66
CA ALA A 298 -15.11 -17.29 12.99
C ALA A 298 -14.62 -18.28 11.91
N ALA A 299 -13.53 -17.95 11.21
CA ALA A 299 -12.92 -18.78 10.20
C ALA A 299 -11.91 -19.82 10.74
N GLY A 300 -11.59 -19.81 12.04
CA GLY A 300 -10.61 -20.73 12.64
C GLY A 300 -9.17 -20.51 12.19
N ILE A 301 -8.79 -19.27 11.85
CA ILE A 301 -7.46 -18.93 11.30
C ILE A 301 -6.64 -17.95 12.16
N VAL A 302 -7.02 -17.73 13.42
CA VAL A 302 -6.37 -16.75 14.32
C VAL A 302 -4.86 -16.94 14.34
N ASP A 303 -4.38 -18.17 14.46
CA ASP A 303 -2.95 -18.49 14.54
C ASP A 303 -2.19 -18.23 13.22
N ARG A 304 -2.91 -17.97 12.13
CA ARG A 304 -2.36 -17.69 10.80
C ARG A 304 -2.40 -16.20 10.45
N VAL A 305 -3.03 -15.36 11.25
CA VAL A 305 -3.11 -13.91 11.06
C VAL A 305 -2.07 -13.21 11.93
N LEU A 306 -1.13 -12.53 11.29
CA LEU A 306 0.01 -11.90 11.93
C LEU A 306 -0.13 -10.38 11.87
N VAL A 307 -0.70 -9.76 12.91
CA VAL A 307 -0.70 -8.30 13.04
C VAL A 307 0.71 -7.85 13.41
N MET A 308 1.35 -7.10 12.51
CA MET A 308 2.73 -6.64 12.67
C MET A 308 2.77 -5.25 13.30
N GLU A 309 3.71 -5.05 14.23
CA GLU A 309 4.10 -3.73 14.71
C GLU A 309 4.97 -3.05 13.64
N GLU A 310 4.76 -1.74 13.40
CA GLU A 310 5.53 -0.99 12.44
C GLU A 310 7.02 -0.96 12.82
N GLY A 311 7.89 -1.29 11.87
CA GLY A 311 9.35 -1.29 12.02
C GLY A 311 9.95 -2.55 12.62
N VAL A 312 9.12 -3.48 13.10
CA VAL A 312 9.59 -4.76 13.63
C VAL A 312 9.67 -5.78 12.49
N THR A 313 10.87 -6.32 12.25
CA THR A 313 11.09 -7.35 11.22
C THR A 313 10.63 -8.71 11.73
N ARG A 314 9.81 -9.41 10.95
CA ARG A 314 9.50 -10.83 11.14
C ARG A 314 10.25 -11.69 10.12
N PHE A 315 10.63 -12.88 10.56
CA PHE A 315 11.34 -13.89 9.75
C PHE A 315 10.38 -15.04 9.43
N PHE A 316 10.51 -15.62 8.23
CA PHE A 316 9.69 -16.73 7.72
C PHE A 316 10.57 -17.82 7.11
#